data_f738cf42190c8898d5c5ede41fb0981c
#
_entry.id   f738cf42190c8898d5c5ede41fb0981c
#
_cell.length_a   1.000
_cell.length_b   1.000
_cell.length_c   1.000
_cell.angle_alpha   90.00
_cell.angle_beta   90.00
_cell.angle_gamma   90.00
#
_symmetry.space_group_name_H-M   'P 1'
#
loop_
_entity.id
_entity.type
_entity.pdbx_description
1 polymer ?
#
loop_
_entity_poly.entity_id
_entity_poly.type
_entity_poly.pdbx_seq_one_letter_code
_entity_poly.pdbx_strand_id
1 'polypeptide(L)'
;IMPESVYPLAWQQFPQSQQKRLIDWVKSENKFLLFNAFWFSDENRYSNAAITMNPDGDLSVYQKRHLVPFGEFVPWGFRWFIDSMRIPMTDLESGENSALTINIAGHSAAVNLCYENLFGSEWIEAWEKDSPELLINLSNLKRFGPVKAASQHLQISRMRALETARPLLNVTNSGETAYVDAKGQVVKQLATDIDATLDVTVTTMKGEATPYVKFGDWPIVILSILMLAGAFISTFAVKRQ
;
A
#
# COMPACT_ATOMS: atom_id res chain seq x y z
N ILE A 1 -6.82 1.18 -13.19
CA ILE A 1 -6.58 0.84 -11.77
C ILE A 1 -7.85 1.18 -11.00
N MET A 2 -8.30 0.28 -10.11
CA MET A 2 -9.44 0.45 -9.22
C MET A 2 -8.97 0.50 -7.77
N PRO A 3 -9.64 1.26 -6.89
CA PRO A 3 -9.24 1.41 -5.49
C PRO A 3 -9.52 0.16 -4.62
N GLU A 4 -9.19 0.25 -3.34
CA GLU A 4 -9.53 -0.77 -2.34
C GLU A 4 -11.04 -0.84 -2.09
N SER A 5 -11.53 -2.05 -1.77
CA SER A 5 -12.94 -2.37 -1.47
C SER A 5 -13.92 -2.20 -2.64
N VAL A 6 -13.45 -2.28 -3.87
CA VAL A 6 -14.35 -2.28 -5.05
C VAL A 6 -15.15 -3.58 -5.11
N TYR A 7 -14.50 -4.70 -4.76
CA TYR A 7 -15.15 -5.99 -4.74
C TYR A 7 -15.08 -6.59 -3.32
N PRO A 8 -16.25 -6.76 -2.66
CA PRO A 8 -16.32 -7.25 -1.28
C PRO A 8 -16.29 -8.78 -1.17
N LEU A 9 -15.88 -9.48 -2.23
CA LEU A 9 -15.81 -10.95 -2.31
C LEU A 9 -14.38 -11.37 -2.64
N ALA A 10 -14.04 -12.63 -2.34
CA ALA A 10 -12.81 -13.21 -2.86
C ALA A 10 -12.93 -13.45 -4.38
N TRP A 11 -11.83 -13.24 -5.11
CA TRP A 11 -11.82 -13.46 -6.55
C TRP A 11 -12.34 -14.86 -6.95
N GLN A 12 -11.96 -15.88 -6.20
CA GLN A 12 -12.39 -17.26 -6.46
C GLN A 12 -13.89 -17.48 -6.24
N GLN A 13 -14.58 -16.56 -5.55
CA GLN A 13 -16.02 -16.59 -5.30
C GLN A 13 -16.82 -15.75 -6.31
N PHE A 14 -16.15 -15.03 -7.21
CA PHE A 14 -16.86 -14.28 -8.24
C PHE A 14 -17.63 -15.24 -9.15
N PRO A 15 -18.86 -14.88 -9.56
CA PRO A 15 -19.55 -15.62 -10.60
C PRO A 15 -18.68 -15.77 -11.85
N GLN A 16 -18.59 -16.94 -12.41
CA GLN A 16 -17.76 -17.23 -13.60
C GLN A 16 -18.06 -16.24 -14.76
N SER A 17 -19.31 -15.81 -14.88
CA SER A 17 -19.72 -14.83 -15.88
C SER A 17 -19.06 -13.46 -15.67
N GLN A 18 -18.86 -13.05 -14.42
CA GLN A 18 -18.18 -11.79 -14.09
C GLN A 18 -16.66 -11.90 -14.31
N GLN A 19 -16.05 -13.02 -13.87
CA GLN A 19 -14.64 -13.27 -14.14
C GLN A 19 -14.37 -13.24 -15.65
N LYS A 20 -15.20 -13.98 -16.42
CA LYS A 20 -15.09 -14.01 -17.88
C LYS A 20 -15.23 -12.62 -18.50
N ARG A 21 -16.17 -11.79 -18.04
CA ARG A 21 -16.35 -10.43 -18.56
C ARG A 21 -15.09 -9.57 -18.35
N LEU A 22 -14.46 -9.66 -17.18
CA LEU A 22 -13.22 -8.91 -16.91
C LEU A 22 -12.07 -9.42 -17.78
N ILE A 23 -11.93 -10.74 -17.91
CA ILE A 23 -10.91 -11.36 -18.75
C ILE A 23 -11.13 -10.99 -20.23
N ASP A 24 -12.34 -11.12 -20.73
CA ASP A 24 -12.67 -10.77 -22.13
C ASP A 24 -12.40 -9.28 -22.39
N TRP A 25 -12.70 -8.40 -21.41
CA TRP A 25 -12.46 -6.96 -21.52
C TRP A 25 -10.96 -6.64 -21.58
N VAL A 26 -10.12 -7.15 -20.68
CA VAL A 26 -8.67 -6.88 -20.73
C VAL A 26 -8.03 -7.39 -22.02
N LYS A 27 -8.50 -8.54 -22.53
CA LYS A 27 -8.05 -9.11 -23.81
C LYS A 27 -8.46 -8.25 -25.00
N SER A 28 -9.74 -7.86 -25.08
CA SER A 28 -10.26 -7.08 -26.21
C SER A 28 -9.67 -5.68 -26.29
N GLU A 29 -9.42 -5.06 -25.13
CA GLU A 29 -8.84 -3.71 -25.03
C GLU A 29 -7.30 -3.70 -25.01
N ASN A 30 -6.67 -4.88 -24.92
CA ASN A 30 -5.22 -5.03 -24.74
C ASN A 30 -4.71 -4.18 -23.57
N LYS A 31 -5.37 -4.26 -22.40
CA LYS A 31 -5.10 -3.44 -21.21
C LYS A 31 -4.79 -4.29 -19.99
N PHE A 32 -4.01 -3.72 -19.09
CA PHE A 32 -3.86 -4.21 -17.74
C PHE A 32 -4.99 -3.70 -16.85
N LEU A 33 -5.47 -4.54 -15.95
CA LEU A 33 -6.42 -4.18 -14.90
C LEU A 33 -5.81 -4.49 -13.54
N LEU A 34 -5.67 -3.46 -12.69
CA LEU A 34 -5.30 -3.61 -11.29
C LEU A 34 -6.52 -3.25 -10.44
N PHE A 35 -6.92 -4.16 -9.56
CA PHE A 35 -8.08 -4.00 -8.67
C PHE A 35 -7.85 -4.68 -7.33
N ASN A 36 -8.66 -4.31 -6.34
CA ASN A 36 -8.65 -4.97 -5.05
C ASN A 36 -9.85 -5.92 -4.90
N ALA A 37 -9.58 -7.08 -4.34
CA ALA A 37 -10.56 -8.07 -3.89
C ALA A 37 -9.94 -8.91 -2.77
N PHE A 38 -10.75 -9.69 -2.07
CA PHE A 38 -10.18 -10.71 -1.21
C PHE A 38 -9.59 -11.85 -2.05
N TRP A 39 -8.58 -12.50 -1.50
CA TRP A 39 -7.97 -13.69 -2.07
C TRP A 39 -8.09 -14.84 -1.09
N PHE A 40 -8.53 -15.98 -1.60
CA PHE A 40 -8.71 -17.18 -0.81
C PHE A 40 -7.42 -18.01 -0.84
N SER A 41 -6.84 -18.30 0.32
CA SER A 41 -5.68 -19.19 0.42
C SER A 41 -6.11 -20.66 0.47
N ASP A 42 -5.16 -21.57 0.26
CA ASP A 42 -5.41 -23.02 0.27
C ASP A 42 -5.95 -23.54 1.61
N GLU A 43 -5.78 -22.78 2.69
CA GLU A 43 -6.23 -23.12 4.04
C GLU A 43 -7.58 -22.50 4.44
N ASN A 44 -8.41 -22.11 3.47
CA ASN A 44 -9.70 -21.45 3.71
C ASN A 44 -9.61 -20.13 4.49
N ARG A 45 -8.51 -19.42 4.36
CA ARG A 45 -8.32 -18.10 4.95
C ARG A 45 -8.33 -17.01 3.89
N TYR A 46 -8.84 -15.85 4.25
CA TYR A 46 -8.92 -14.71 3.35
C TYR A 46 -7.78 -13.75 3.59
N SER A 47 -7.18 -13.27 2.52
CA SER A 47 -6.28 -12.11 2.53
C SER A 47 -6.91 -10.94 1.77
N ASN A 48 -6.56 -9.72 2.16
CA ASN A 48 -6.84 -8.52 1.37
C ASN A 48 -5.80 -8.45 0.25
N ALA A 49 -6.21 -8.36 -1.02
CA ALA A 49 -5.29 -8.51 -2.12
C ALA A 49 -5.45 -7.44 -3.21
N ALA A 50 -4.32 -7.02 -3.80
CA ALA A 50 -4.28 -6.32 -5.07
C ALA A 50 -4.03 -7.33 -6.19
N ILE A 51 -4.95 -7.42 -7.13
CA ILE A 51 -4.94 -8.38 -8.22
C ILE A 51 -4.69 -7.64 -9.52
N THR A 52 -3.63 -8.01 -10.21
CA THR A 52 -3.34 -7.50 -11.56
C THR A 52 -3.71 -8.56 -12.57
N MET A 53 -4.45 -8.16 -13.57
CA MET A 53 -4.79 -8.98 -14.74
C MET A 53 -4.10 -8.38 -15.97
N ASN A 54 -3.29 -9.17 -16.64
CA ASN A 54 -2.61 -8.75 -17.87
C ASN A 54 -3.53 -8.90 -19.12
N PRO A 55 -3.12 -8.39 -20.29
CA PRO A 55 -3.90 -8.53 -21.53
C PRO A 55 -4.18 -9.97 -21.95
N ASP A 56 -3.41 -10.96 -21.49
CA ASP A 56 -3.66 -12.38 -21.75
C ASP A 56 -4.67 -13.00 -20.79
N GLY A 57 -5.06 -12.24 -19.74
CA GLY A 57 -5.99 -12.69 -18.71
C GLY A 57 -5.31 -13.41 -17.55
N ASP A 58 -3.98 -13.44 -17.50
CA ASP A 58 -3.22 -14.02 -16.40
C ASP A 58 -3.24 -13.09 -15.19
N LEU A 59 -3.24 -13.69 -14.01
CA LEU A 59 -3.31 -12.97 -12.74
C LEU A 59 -1.95 -12.95 -12.03
N SER A 60 -1.62 -11.79 -11.49
CA SER A 60 -0.58 -11.62 -10.47
C SER A 60 -1.22 -11.04 -9.22
N VAL A 61 -0.88 -11.58 -8.05
CA VAL A 61 -1.55 -11.26 -6.79
C VAL A 61 -0.55 -10.77 -5.77
N TYR A 62 -0.78 -9.56 -5.26
CA TYR A 62 -0.16 -9.05 -4.05
C TYR A 62 -1.14 -9.21 -2.91
N GLN A 63 -0.76 -9.89 -1.84
CA GLN A 63 -1.56 -10.04 -0.63
C GLN A 63 -1.01 -9.08 0.43
N LYS A 64 -1.92 -8.34 1.07
CA LYS A 64 -1.58 -7.37 2.12
C LYS A 64 -0.78 -8.02 3.23
N ARG A 65 0.34 -7.42 3.57
CA ARG A 65 1.29 -7.94 4.56
C ARG A 65 1.05 -7.33 5.95
N HIS A 66 0.83 -6.02 5.99
CA HIS A 66 0.62 -5.29 7.23
C HIS A 66 -0.87 -5.02 7.46
N LEU A 67 -1.46 -5.83 8.29
CA LEU A 67 -2.90 -5.78 8.58
C LEU A 67 -3.24 -4.66 9.59
N VAL A 68 -4.44 -4.11 9.47
CA VAL A 68 -4.95 -3.08 10.38
C VAL A 68 -5.40 -3.73 11.69
N PRO A 69 -4.78 -3.36 12.84
CA PRO A 69 -5.25 -3.83 14.15
C PRO A 69 -6.71 -3.44 14.38
N PHE A 70 -7.50 -4.36 14.95
CA PHE A 70 -8.95 -4.20 15.20
C PHE A 70 -9.80 -3.91 13.94
N GLY A 71 -9.21 -3.98 12.77
CA GLY A 71 -9.89 -3.81 11.49
C GLY A 71 -9.83 -5.05 10.63
N GLU A 72 -8.65 -5.66 10.55
CA GLU A 72 -8.36 -6.83 9.74
C GLU A 72 -7.87 -8.02 10.58
N PHE A 73 -7.44 -7.80 11.80
CA PHE A 73 -7.13 -8.84 12.78
C PHE A 73 -7.32 -8.33 14.21
N VAL A 74 -7.46 -9.27 15.16
CA VAL A 74 -7.50 -8.96 16.59
C VAL A 74 -6.11 -9.17 17.18
N PRO A 75 -5.46 -8.12 17.72
CA PRO A 75 -4.16 -8.25 18.37
C PRO A 75 -4.18 -9.27 19.51
N TRP A 76 -3.03 -9.92 19.73
CA TRP A 76 -2.89 -10.91 20.80
C TRP A 76 -3.27 -10.30 22.16
N GLY A 77 -4.04 -11.08 22.95
CA GLY A 77 -4.51 -10.66 24.26
C GLY A 77 -5.84 -9.88 24.26
N PHE A 78 -6.37 -9.47 23.08
CA PHE A 78 -7.64 -8.72 23.01
C PHE A 78 -8.84 -9.54 22.52
N ARG A 79 -8.67 -10.81 22.15
CA ARG A 79 -9.74 -11.66 21.62
C ARG A 79 -10.91 -11.76 22.61
N TRP A 80 -10.63 -11.95 23.89
CA TRP A 80 -11.67 -12.02 24.93
C TRP A 80 -12.56 -10.79 25.00
N PHE A 81 -11.99 -9.59 24.74
CA PHE A 81 -12.74 -8.34 24.73
C PHE A 81 -13.68 -8.27 23.52
N ILE A 82 -13.18 -8.58 22.34
CA ILE A 82 -13.96 -8.60 21.11
C ILE A 82 -15.11 -9.60 21.20
N ASP A 83 -14.84 -10.80 21.70
CA ASP A 83 -15.85 -11.85 21.88
C ASP A 83 -16.91 -11.45 22.93
N SER A 84 -16.49 -10.82 24.05
CA SER A 84 -17.38 -10.30 25.07
C SER A 84 -18.31 -9.21 24.52
N MET A 85 -17.80 -8.35 23.64
CA MET A 85 -18.57 -7.29 22.99
C MET A 85 -19.39 -7.78 21.80
N ARG A 86 -19.28 -9.07 21.43
CA ARG A 86 -19.97 -9.69 20.28
C ARG A 86 -19.72 -8.94 18.97
N ILE A 87 -18.50 -8.40 18.79
CA ILE A 87 -18.12 -7.72 17.56
C ILE A 87 -17.79 -8.80 16.52
N PRO A 88 -18.49 -8.86 15.38
CA PRO A 88 -18.18 -9.84 14.33
C PRO A 88 -16.88 -9.45 13.65
N MET A 89 -15.77 -10.08 14.05
CA MET A 89 -14.47 -9.91 13.41
C MET A 89 -13.93 -11.27 12.99
N THR A 90 -13.52 -11.33 11.73
CA THR A 90 -12.76 -12.46 11.16
C THR A 90 -11.35 -11.95 10.88
N ASP A 91 -10.34 -12.66 11.39
CA ASP A 91 -8.96 -12.32 11.11
C ASP A 91 -8.64 -12.64 9.63
N LEU A 92 -8.06 -11.66 8.95
CA LEU A 92 -7.48 -11.87 7.64
C LEU A 92 -6.10 -12.50 7.78
N GLU A 93 -5.65 -13.13 6.71
CA GLU A 93 -4.31 -13.68 6.60
C GLU A 93 -3.33 -12.62 6.07
N SER A 94 -2.15 -12.55 6.68
CA SER A 94 -1.04 -11.73 6.18
C SER A 94 -0.35 -12.41 5.01
N GLY A 95 -0.06 -11.64 3.96
CA GLY A 95 0.62 -12.10 2.74
C GLY A 95 2.15 -12.03 2.83
N GLU A 96 2.77 -12.49 3.91
CA GLU A 96 4.22 -12.37 4.16
C GLU A 96 5.11 -12.82 2.99
N ASN A 97 4.66 -13.80 2.22
CA ASN A 97 5.39 -14.34 1.07
C ASN A 97 4.99 -13.74 -0.28
N SER A 98 4.18 -12.68 -0.29
CA SER A 98 3.76 -12.03 -1.53
C SER A 98 4.91 -11.40 -2.30
N ALA A 99 4.79 -11.39 -3.63
CA ALA A 99 5.67 -10.59 -4.46
C ALA A 99 5.42 -9.11 -4.18
N LEU A 100 6.47 -8.35 -3.89
CA LEU A 100 6.38 -6.92 -3.55
C LEU A 100 6.20 -6.03 -4.77
N THR A 101 6.46 -6.56 -5.95
CA THR A 101 6.33 -5.86 -7.22
C THR A 101 5.48 -6.66 -8.19
N ILE A 102 4.81 -5.95 -9.06
CA ILE A 102 4.06 -6.49 -10.20
C ILE A 102 4.58 -5.86 -11.49
N ASN A 103 4.46 -6.59 -12.59
CA ASN A 103 4.78 -6.04 -13.90
C ASN A 103 3.52 -5.47 -14.55
N ILE A 104 3.57 -4.20 -14.94
CA ILE A 104 2.50 -3.53 -15.68
C ILE A 104 3.09 -2.98 -16.98
N ALA A 105 2.74 -3.54 -18.10
CA ALA A 105 3.19 -3.10 -19.43
C ALA A 105 4.72 -3.02 -19.56
N GLY A 106 5.46 -3.93 -18.96
CA GLY A 106 6.91 -3.97 -18.98
C GLY A 106 7.61 -3.10 -17.93
N HIS A 107 6.84 -2.45 -17.05
CA HIS A 107 7.36 -1.64 -15.94
C HIS A 107 7.13 -2.34 -14.60
N SER A 108 8.15 -2.35 -13.76
CA SER A 108 8.03 -2.84 -12.38
C SER A 108 7.33 -1.82 -11.50
N ALA A 109 6.25 -2.22 -10.84
CA ALA A 109 5.51 -1.40 -9.89
C ALA A 109 5.47 -2.05 -8.51
N ALA A 110 5.89 -1.33 -7.47
CA ALA A 110 5.62 -1.73 -6.12
C ALA A 110 4.17 -1.37 -5.75
N VAL A 111 3.48 -2.31 -5.11
CA VAL A 111 2.07 -2.14 -4.73
C VAL A 111 1.92 -2.35 -3.24
N ASN A 112 1.12 -1.52 -2.60
CA ASN A 112 0.63 -1.79 -1.25
C ASN A 112 -0.85 -1.38 -1.07
N LEU A 113 -1.42 -1.78 0.06
CA LEU A 113 -2.83 -1.59 0.37
C LEU A 113 -3.00 -0.71 1.62
N CYS A 114 -3.59 0.47 1.42
CA CYS A 114 -4.12 1.36 2.46
C CYS A 114 -3.11 1.64 3.60
N TYR A 115 -3.28 0.98 4.72
CA TYR A 115 -2.51 1.16 5.95
C TYR A 115 -0.99 0.94 5.76
N GLU A 116 -0.59 0.06 4.84
CA GLU A 116 0.81 -0.21 4.50
C GLU A 116 1.56 1.04 4.02
N ASN A 117 0.84 2.01 3.46
CA ASN A 117 1.44 3.28 3.01
C ASN A 117 2.10 4.08 4.15
N LEU A 118 1.71 3.83 5.42
CA LEU A 118 2.32 4.47 6.59
C LEU A 118 3.78 4.01 6.82
N PHE A 119 4.13 2.81 6.35
CA PHE A 119 5.42 2.16 6.66
C PHE A 119 6.39 2.30 5.49
N GLY A 120 7.30 3.28 5.57
CA GLY A 120 8.30 3.52 4.52
C GLY A 120 9.26 2.34 4.36
N SER A 121 9.59 1.64 5.44
CA SER A 121 10.43 0.45 5.42
C SER A 121 9.86 -0.67 4.55
N GLU A 122 8.55 -0.86 4.54
CA GLU A 122 7.90 -1.90 3.73
C GLU A 122 7.94 -1.57 2.22
N TRP A 123 7.91 -0.30 1.87
CA TRP A 123 8.09 0.10 0.49
C TRP A 123 9.49 -0.21 -0.03
N ILE A 124 10.53 0.07 0.77
CA ILE A 124 11.91 -0.10 0.34
C ILE A 124 12.33 -1.57 0.23
N GLU A 125 11.64 -2.50 0.89
CA GLU A 125 11.87 -3.94 0.73
C GLU A 125 11.71 -4.42 -0.72
N ALA A 126 10.90 -3.72 -1.53
CA ALA A 126 10.74 -4.05 -2.94
C ALA A 126 12.06 -3.94 -3.72
N TRP A 127 13.01 -3.09 -3.27
CA TRP A 127 14.33 -2.94 -3.90
C TRP A 127 15.29 -4.10 -3.63
N GLU A 128 14.99 -4.97 -2.68
CA GLU A 128 15.84 -6.14 -2.43
C GLU A 128 15.81 -7.14 -3.59
N LYS A 129 14.71 -7.22 -4.30
CA LYS A 129 14.51 -8.19 -5.39
C LYS A 129 14.39 -7.54 -6.76
N ASP A 130 13.89 -6.33 -6.80
CA ASP A 130 13.61 -5.60 -8.03
C ASP A 130 13.83 -4.10 -7.79
N SER A 131 13.85 -3.30 -8.82
CA SER A 131 13.93 -1.85 -8.72
C SER A 131 12.66 -1.23 -9.27
N PRO A 132 11.64 -1.01 -8.42
CA PRO A 132 10.38 -0.46 -8.89
C PRO A 132 10.56 0.89 -9.59
N GLU A 133 9.84 1.05 -10.69
CA GLU A 133 9.80 2.29 -11.47
C GLU A 133 8.62 3.19 -11.08
N LEU A 134 7.65 2.62 -10.36
CA LEU A 134 6.38 3.22 -9.97
C LEU A 134 5.90 2.64 -8.64
N LEU A 135 5.27 3.46 -7.82
CA LEU A 135 4.56 3.03 -6.62
C LEU A 135 3.05 3.15 -6.82
N ILE A 136 2.29 2.18 -6.29
CA ILE A 136 0.83 2.20 -6.35
C ILE A 136 0.27 1.87 -4.99
N ASN A 137 -0.53 2.78 -4.42
CA ASN A 137 -1.30 2.52 -3.21
C ASN A 137 -2.79 2.49 -3.53
N LEU A 138 -3.45 1.38 -3.17
CA LEU A 138 -4.91 1.25 -3.26
C LEU A 138 -5.51 1.39 -1.86
N SER A 139 -6.44 2.33 -1.67
CA SER A 139 -6.96 2.65 -0.34
C SER A 139 -8.46 2.82 -0.30
N ASN A 140 -9.02 2.60 0.90
CA ASN A 140 -10.37 2.99 1.27
C ASN A 140 -10.36 3.67 2.64
N LEU A 141 -10.50 4.98 2.68
CA LEU A 141 -10.40 5.79 3.89
C LEU A 141 -11.74 6.12 4.53
N LYS A 142 -12.83 5.55 4.04
CA LYS A 142 -14.21 5.85 4.51
C LYS A 142 -14.37 5.70 6.03
N ARG A 143 -13.68 4.74 6.63
CA ARG A 143 -13.75 4.46 8.07
C ARG A 143 -13.20 5.60 8.95
N PHE A 144 -12.28 6.41 8.42
CA PHE A 144 -11.61 7.47 9.18
C PHE A 144 -12.34 8.82 9.15
N GLY A 145 -13.52 8.87 8.52
CA GLY A 145 -14.35 10.08 8.43
C GLY A 145 -13.84 11.10 7.41
N PRO A 146 -14.50 12.25 7.29
CA PRO A 146 -14.24 13.19 6.22
C PRO A 146 -12.95 14.00 6.41
N VAL A 147 -12.31 14.32 5.33
CA VAL A 147 -11.31 15.36 5.05
C VAL A 147 -9.92 15.16 5.64
N LYS A 148 -9.70 15.17 6.95
CA LYS A 148 -8.32 15.22 7.51
C LYS A 148 -7.51 13.95 7.25
N ALA A 149 -8.12 12.79 7.41
CA ALA A 149 -7.43 11.51 7.19
C ALA A 149 -7.04 11.34 5.71
N ALA A 150 -7.89 11.77 4.78
CA ALA A 150 -7.62 11.70 3.35
C ALA A 150 -6.39 12.56 2.97
N SER A 151 -6.36 13.82 3.40
CA SER A 151 -5.25 14.73 3.11
C SER A 151 -3.94 14.28 3.78
N GLN A 152 -4.02 13.74 5.00
CA GLN A 152 -2.86 13.18 5.69
C GLN A 152 -2.33 11.94 4.96
N HIS A 153 -3.22 11.07 4.48
CA HIS A 153 -2.83 9.90 3.72
C HIS A 153 -2.17 10.28 2.38
N LEU A 154 -2.70 11.27 1.67
CA LEU A 154 -2.04 11.81 0.47
C LEU A 154 -0.68 12.43 0.81
N GLN A 155 -0.57 13.15 1.93
CA GLN A 155 0.72 13.68 2.39
C GLN A 155 1.74 12.57 2.64
N ILE A 156 1.32 11.44 3.21
CA ILE A 156 2.19 10.26 3.38
C ILE A 156 2.59 9.70 2.01
N SER A 157 1.65 9.57 1.06
CA SER A 157 1.97 9.13 -0.30
C SER A 157 3.01 10.02 -0.98
N ARG A 158 2.93 11.36 -0.77
CA ARG A 158 3.93 12.31 -1.25
C ARG A 158 5.31 12.07 -0.64
N MET A 159 5.36 11.74 0.65
CA MET A 159 6.61 11.37 1.33
C MET A 159 7.18 10.08 0.74
N ARG A 160 6.37 9.05 0.52
CA ARG A 160 6.82 7.79 -0.11
C ARG A 160 7.44 8.03 -1.48
N ALA A 161 6.79 8.85 -2.31
CA ALA A 161 7.32 9.22 -3.63
C ALA A 161 8.68 9.93 -3.53
N LEU A 162 8.82 10.88 -2.59
CA LEU A 162 10.05 11.62 -2.36
C LEU A 162 11.18 10.72 -1.82
N GLU A 163 10.89 9.90 -0.83
CA GLU A 163 11.84 9.00 -0.18
C GLU A 163 12.44 7.98 -1.15
N THR A 164 11.65 7.53 -2.10
CA THR A 164 12.08 6.52 -3.08
C THR A 164 12.54 7.11 -4.41
N ALA A 165 12.30 8.41 -4.64
CA ALA A 165 12.43 9.07 -5.94
C ALA A 165 11.67 8.32 -7.05
N ARG A 166 10.46 7.84 -6.74
CA ARG A 166 9.55 7.18 -7.68
C ARG A 166 8.20 7.87 -7.70
N PRO A 167 7.57 8.00 -8.88
CA PRO A 167 6.19 8.48 -8.95
C PRO A 167 5.25 7.54 -8.20
N LEU A 168 4.15 8.07 -7.68
CA LEU A 168 3.17 7.30 -6.94
C LEU A 168 1.75 7.58 -7.42
N LEU A 169 1.00 6.51 -7.66
CA LEU A 169 -0.44 6.56 -7.86
C LEU A 169 -1.15 6.23 -6.55
N ASN A 170 -1.79 7.26 -5.97
CA ASN A 170 -2.67 7.09 -4.81
C ASN A 170 -4.10 6.92 -5.32
N VAL A 171 -4.64 5.71 -5.27
CA VAL A 171 -5.94 5.36 -5.83
C VAL A 171 -6.89 5.01 -4.69
N THR A 172 -7.90 5.87 -4.47
CA THR A 172 -8.76 5.77 -3.28
C THR A 172 -10.22 5.59 -3.64
N ASN A 173 -10.92 4.72 -2.91
CA ASN A 173 -12.36 4.59 -2.97
C ASN A 173 -13.05 5.79 -2.28
N SER A 174 -12.60 6.09 -1.05
CA SER A 174 -12.99 7.30 -0.32
C SER A 174 -11.72 7.97 0.16
N GLY A 175 -11.39 9.15 -0.38
CA GLY A 175 -10.15 9.84 -0.10
C GLY A 175 -9.71 10.69 -1.28
N GLU A 176 -8.43 10.94 -1.39
CA GLU A 176 -7.84 11.79 -2.42
C GLU A 176 -7.10 10.95 -3.47
N THR A 177 -7.77 10.67 -4.60
CA THR A 177 -7.11 10.00 -5.74
C THR A 177 -6.20 10.99 -6.45
N ALA A 178 -4.91 10.66 -6.56
CA ALA A 178 -3.91 11.57 -7.10
C ALA A 178 -2.75 10.84 -7.79
N TYR A 179 -2.14 11.53 -8.76
CA TYR A 179 -0.83 11.22 -9.28
C TYR A 179 0.20 12.16 -8.63
N VAL A 180 1.23 11.57 -8.03
CA VAL A 180 2.34 12.24 -7.37
C VAL A 180 3.62 11.94 -8.13
N ASP A 181 4.40 12.96 -8.46
CA ASP A 181 5.69 12.77 -9.13
C ASP A 181 6.79 12.28 -8.16
N ALA A 182 7.94 11.93 -8.73
CA ALA A 182 9.10 11.46 -7.95
C ALA A 182 9.70 12.51 -6.99
N LYS A 183 9.24 13.76 -7.04
CA LYS A 183 9.62 14.84 -6.11
C LYS A 183 8.56 15.07 -5.03
N GLY A 184 7.55 14.20 -4.94
CA GLY A 184 6.46 14.33 -3.98
C GLY A 184 5.47 15.45 -4.31
N GLN A 185 5.44 15.95 -5.55
CA GLN A 185 4.49 16.98 -5.97
C GLN A 185 3.25 16.33 -6.56
N VAL A 186 2.07 16.81 -6.15
CA VAL A 186 0.80 16.38 -6.73
C VAL A 186 0.68 16.97 -8.12
N VAL A 187 0.75 16.13 -9.14
CA VAL A 187 0.66 16.55 -10.55
C VAL A 187 -0.79 16.68 -10.98
N LYS A 188 -1.63 15.73 -10.55
CA LYS A 188 -3.06 15.72 -10.85
C LYS A 188 -3.81 15.01 -9.73
N GLN A 189 -4.99 15.52 -9.40
CA GLN A 189 -5.84 15.00 -8.33
C GLN A 189 -7.30 15.13 -8.73
N LEU A 190 -8.13 14.17 -8.30
CA LEU A 190 -9.60 14.30 -8.36
C LEU A 190 -10.10 15.19 -7.23
N ALA A 191 -11.22 15.86 -7.47
CA ALA A 191 -11.96 16.46 -6.37
C ALA A 191 -12.43 15.36 -5.40
N THR A 192 -12.57 15.67 -4.13
CA THR A 192 -13.08 14.74 -3.12
C THR A 192 -14.58 14.50 -3.30
N ASP A 193 -15.04 13.32 -2.89
CA ASP A 193 -16.47 12.95 -2.85
C ASP A 193 -17.18 12.99 -4.22
N ILE A 194 -16.45 12.68 -5.29
CA ILE A 194 -17.02 12.50 -6.63
C ILE A 194 -16.68 11.12 -7.20
N ASP A 195 -17.64 10.55 -7.92
CA ASP A 195 -17.40 9.35 -8.73
C ASP A 195 -16.80 9.76 -10.08
N ALA A 196 -15.48 9.60 -10.22
CA ALA A 196 -14.76 10.02 -11.41
C ALA A 196 -13.55 9.12 -11.71
N THR A 197 -13.05 9.24 -12.93
CA THR A 197 -11.81 8.59 -13.38
C THR A 197 -10.70 9.64 -13.52
N LEU A 198 -9.50 9.32 -13.03
CA LEU A 198 -8.31 10.15 -13.21
C LEU A 198 -7.48 9.62 -14.37
N ASP A 199 -7.53 10.30 -15.52
CA ASP A 199 -6.66 10.00 -16.65
C ASP A 199 -5.33 10.72 -16.51
N VAL A 200 -4.24 9.95 -16.45
CA VAL A 200 -2.88 10.47 -16.33
C VAL A 200 -1.91 9.67 -17.19
N THR A 201 -0.90 10.36 -17.72
CA THR A 201 0.30 9.71 -18.24
C THR A 201 1.36 9.73 -17.15
N VAL A 202 1.77 8.54 -16.71
CA VAL A 202 2.77 8.38 -15.66
C VAL A 202 4.15 8.29 -16.31
N THR A 203 5.06 9.15 -15.85
CA THR A 203 6.48 9.02 -16.23
C THR A 203 7.15 8.12 -15.22
N THR A 204 7.39 6.87 -15.59
CA THR A 204 8.12 5.92 -14.75
C THR A 204 9.58 6.32 -14.61
N MET A 205 10.19 6.00 -13.47
CA MET A 205 11.56 6.41 -13.16
C MET A 205 12.44 5.19 -12.93
N LYS A 206 13.48 5.07 -13.76
CA LYS A 206 14.61 4.15 -13.52
C LYS A 206 15.75 4.94 -12.87
N GLY A 207 16.54 4.30 -12.06
CA GLY A 207 17.69 4.95 -11.45
C GLY A 207 18.13 4.31 -10.15
N GLU A 208 19.21 4.83 -9.59
CA GLU A 208 19.76 4.34 -8.34
C GLU A 208 18.79 4.51 -7.15
N ALA A 209 18.96 3.62 -6.19
CA ALA A 209 18.27 3.71 -4.91
C ALA A 209 18.69 4.99 -4.17
N THR A 210 17.72 5.71 -3.62
CA THR A 210 17.97 6.89 -2.78
C THR A 210 18.72 6.51 -1.49
N PRO A 211 19.28 7.47 -0.73
CA PRO A 211 19.80 7.19 0.58
C PRO A 211 18.78 6.53 1.52
N TYR A 212 17.49 6.93 1.45
CA TYR A 212 16.45 6.31 2.26
C TYR A 212 16.21 4.84 1.85
N VAL A 213 16.16 4.54 0.57
CA VAL A 213 16.04 3.16 0.08
C VAL A 213 17.22 2.29 0.53
N LYS A 214 18.44 2.86 0.57
CA LYS A 214 19.65 2.13 0.96
C LYS A 214 19.78 1.90 2.47
N PHE A 215 19.35 2.86 3.28
CA PHE A 215 19.64 2.90 4.72
C PHE A 215 18.38 2.90 5.60
N GLY A 216 17.19 3.11 5.03
CA GLY A 216 15.95 3.24 5.79
C GLY A 216 16.04 4.30 6.88
N ASP A 217 15.52 3.97 8.05
CA ASP A 217 15.49 4.84 9.23
C ASP A 217 16.78 4.77 10.08
N TRP A 218 17.71 3.86 9.75
CA TRP A 218 18.92 3.64 10.56
C TRP A 218 19.76 4.88 10.83
N PRO A 219 19.98 5.80 9.87
CA PRO A 219 20.77 6.99 10.13
C PRO A 219 20.19 7.88 11.24
N ILE A 220 18.87 8.08 11.27
CA ILE A 220 18.24 8.88 12.32
C ILE A 220 18.20 8.16 13.66
N VAL A 221 18.03 6.83 13.66
CA VAL A 221 18.07 6.00 14.87
C VAL A 221 19.46 6.07 15.51
N ILE A 222 20.53 5.89 14.72
CA ILE A 222 21.92 5.97 15.21
C ILE A 222 22.20 7.37 15.77
N LEU A 223 21.82 8.43 15.04
CA LEU A 223 22.01 9.80 15.50
C LEU A 223 21.30 10.04 16.83
N SER A 224 20.06 9.57 16.96
CA SER A 224 19.26 9.70 18.18
C SER A 224 19.93 9.01 19.37
N ILE A 225 20.45 7.79 19.17
CA ILE A 225 21.20 7.06 20.21
C ILE A 225 22.45 7.82 20.63
N LEU A 226 23.23 8.34 19.68
CA LEU A 226 24.44 9.12 19.98
C LEU A 226 24.12 10.40 20.75
N MET A 227 23.06 11.11 20.40
CA MET A 227 22.61 12.30 21.12
C MET A 227 22.19 11.97 22.55
N LEU A 228 21.42 10.89 22.76
CA LEU A 228 21.01 10.44 24.09
C LEU A 228 22.22 10.01 24.94
N ALA A 229 23.16 9.27 24.37
CA ALA A 229 24.39 8.90 25.06
C ALA A 229 25.22 10.11 25.46
N GLY A 230 25.38 11.09 24.56
CA GLY A 230 26.06 12.37 24.86
C GLY A 230 25.41 13.15 25.99
N ALA A 231 24.09 13.27 25.97
CA ALA A 231 23.32 13.93 27.04
C ALA A 231 23.48 13.21 28.39
N PHE A 232 23.45 11.87 28.38
CA PHE A 232 23.65 11.07 29.56
C PHE A 232 25.03 11.29 30.15
N ILE A 233 26.12 11.20 29.35
CA ILE A 233 27.49 11.43 29.79
C ILE A 233 27.67 12.84 30.37
N SER A 234 27.13 13.88 29.70
CA SER A 234 27.23 15.26 30.18
C SER A 234 26.54 15.47 31.53
N THR A 235 25.42 14.80 31.78
CA THR A 235 24.70 14.88 33.06
C THR A 235 25.52 14.31 34.21
N PHE A 236 26.31 13.24 33.99
CA PHE A 236 27.16 12.66 35.00
C PHE A 236 28.48 13.45 35.20
N ALA A 237 28.98 14.09 34.16
CA ALA A 237 30.15 14.96 34.28
C ALA A 237 29.88 16.20 35.16
N VAL A 238 28.68 16.80 34.97
CA VAL A 238 28.25 17.99 35.78
C VAL A 238 28.03 17.61 37.26
N LYS A 239 27.53 16.42 37.57
CA LYS A 239 27.33 15.98 38.97
C LYS A 239 28.62 15.67 39.75
N ARG A 240 29.77 15.61 39.07
CA ARG A 240 31.07 15.30 39.69
C ARG A 240 31.92 16.55 39.99
N GLN A 241 31.44 17.73 39.62
CA GLN A 241 31.98 19.05 40.03
C GLN A 241 31.17 19.62 41.22
#